data_5bd3fda78823a531f9331fecabbacf58
#
_entry.id   5bd3fda78823a531f9331fecabbacf58
#
_cell.length_a   1.000
_cell.length_b   1.000
_cell.length_c   1.000
_cell.angle_alpha   90.00
_cell.angle_beta   90.00
_cell.angle_gamma   90.00
#
_symmetry.space_group_name_H-M   'P 1'
#
loop_
_entity.id
_entity.type
_entity.pdbx_description
1 polymer ?
#
loop_
_entity_poly.entity_id
_entity_poly.type
_entity_poly.pdbx_seq_one_letter_code
_entity_poly.pdbx_strand_id
1 'polypeptide(L)'
;MPWLLVRDINQITSSNERLDGLVTGLRRASRMLECFQARELIDLRAFGSRFTWTNKQHGGNLVMKCLDRALTNMPWMLLFPEAFVTNLPRTRGDHCPVLINIKGLPPPSKESRSFRFEAAWLSHPNFRTVLEKAWNEGASLESAINSFTISVKQWNQEVFGDIFKRKQRLLAQIIGTQKEIENCPQPFLFALEDRLIKSYNAVLNQEELLWLQKSRSNWVRFGDRNTRFFHTTTIVKRRNQRTTALKITNNSWCTDPKELRDMVVEYFKELYQAPIVIADPTSVMDFLRNG
;
A
#
# COMPACT_ATOMS: atom_id res chain seq x y z
N MET A 1 -20.29 7.81 -4.35
CA MET A 1 -20.93 7.09 -3.27
C MET A 1 -20.11 5.85 -2.94
N PRO A 2 -19.77 5.55 -1.67
CA PRO A 2 -19.09 4.32 -1.28
C PRO A 2 -20.03 3.10 -1.37
N TRP A 3 -19.54 1.97 -1.91
CA TRP A 3 -20.28 0.73 -2.00
C TRP A 3 -19.35 -0.50 -1.99
N LEU A 4 -19.89 -1.61 -1.56
CA LEU A 4 -19.27 -2.92 -1.54
C LEU A 4 -20.25 -3.93 -2.15
N LEU A 5 -19.80 -4.73 -3.10
CA LEU A 5 -20.53 -5.84 -3.71
C LEU A 5 -19.88 -7.16 -3.26
N VAL A 6 -20.67 -8.04 -2.68
CA VAL A 6 -20.23 -9.39 -2.32
C VAL A 6 -21.11 -10.39 -3.03
N ARG A 7 -20.52 -11.19 -3.91
CA ARG A 7 -21.30 -12.11 -4.73
C ARG A 7 -20.43 -13.23 -5.31
N ASP A 8 -21.05 -14.38 -5.58
CA ASP A 8 -20.56 -15.34 -6.57
C ASP A 8 -20.67 -14.71 -7.97
N ILE A 9 -19.51 -14.48 -8.60
CA ILE A 9 -19.41 -13.90 -9.95
C ILE A 9 -19.40 -15.00 -11.03
N ASN A 10 -19.27 -16.26 -10.61
CA ASN A 10 -19.20 -17.42 -11.51
C ASN A 10 -18.05 -17.34 -12.53
N GLN A 11 -17.01 -16.51 -12.25
CA GLN A 11 -15.90 -16.30 -13.16
C GLN A 11 -14.58 -16.11 -12.39
N ILE A 12 -13.52 -16.75 -12.89
CA ILE A 12 -12.14 -16.53 -12.44
C ILE A 12 -11.56 -15.29 -13.14
N THR A 13 -10.54 -14.66 -12.54
CA THR A 13 -9.79 -13.55 -13.14
C THR A 13 -8.36 -13.93 -13.54
N SER A 14 -7.88 -15.07 -13.06
CA SER A 14 -6.56 -15.59 -13.41
C SER A 14 -6.55 -17.13 -13.42
N SER A 15 -5.58 -17.73 -14.10
CA SER A 15 -5.38 -19.19 -14.12
C SER A 15 -5.13 -19.78 -12.73
N ASN A 16 -4.48 -19.01 -11.87
CA ASN A 16 -4.17 -19.43 -10.50
C ASN A 16 -5.42 -19.59 -9.61
N GLU A 17 -6.57 -19.12 -10.03
CA GLU A 17 -7.84 -19.21 -9.31
C GLU A 17 -8.63 -20.48 -9.65
N ARG A 18 -8.02 -21.40 -10.37
CA ARG A 18 -8.61 -22.69 -10.77
C ARG A 18 -7.64 -23.84 -10.50
N LEU A 19 -8.18 -24.97 -10.09
CA LEU A 19 -7.52 -26.26 -9.92
C LEU A 19 -8.31 -27.32 -10.68
N ASP A 20 -7.86 -27.73 -11.87
CA ASP A 20 -8.38 -28.85 -12.64
C ASP A 20 -7.46 -29.24 -13.82
N GLY A 21 -6.26 -28.67 -13.90
CA GLY A 21 -5.28 -28.99 -14.96
C GLY A 21 -5.64 -28.52 -16.38
N LEU A 22 -6.80 -27.96 -16.61
CA LEU A 22 -7.21 -27.49 -17.95
C LEU A 22 -7.01 -25.97 -18.08
N VAL A 23 -6.25 -25.56 -19.11
CA VAL A 23 -5.97 -24.13 -19.41
C VAL A 23 -7.13 -23.51 -20.22
N THR A 24 -8.38 -23.81 -19.87
CA THR A 24 -9.55 -23.26 -20.57
C THR A 24 -10.12 -22.05 -19.83
N GLY A 25 -10.56 -21.04 -20.57
CA GLY A 25 -11.27 -19.88 -20.00
C GLY A 25 -10.43 -18.61 -19.80
N LEU A 26 -9.16 -18.57 -20.20
CA LEU A 26 -8.29 -17.40 -20.05
C LEU A 26 -8.85 -16.14 -20.72
N ARG A 27 -9.49 -16.26 -21.88
CA ARG A 27 -10.14 -15.11 -22.56
C ARG A 27 -11.27 -14.50 -21.74
N ARG A 28 -12.06 -15.33 -21.02
CA ARG A 28 -13.12 -14.84 -20.13
C ARG A 28 -12.54 -14.19 -18.89
N ALA A 29 -11.47 -14.76 -18.33
CA ALA A 29 -10.75 -14.20 -17.21
C ALA A 29 -10.19 -12.81 -17.52
N SER A 30 -9.53 -12.65 -18.69
CA SER A 30 -9.01 -11.35 -19.15
C SER A 30 -10.13 -10.31 -19.31
N ARG A 31 -11.24 -10.68 -19.95
CA ARG A 31 -12.40 -9.78 -20.11
C ARG A 31 -13.00 -9.35 -18.77
N MET A 32 -13.04 -10.26 -17.79
CA MET A 32 -13.51 -9.91 -16.44
C MET A 32 -12.58 -8.92 -15.77
N LEU A 33 -11.27 -9.14 -15.87
CA LEU A 33 -10.25 -8.22 -15.33
C LEU A 33 -10.33 -6.84 -16.00
N GLU A 34 -10.47 -6.80 -17.32
CA GLU A 34 -10.69 -5.57 -18.09
C GLU A 34 -11.95 -4.82 -17.63
N CYS A 35 -13.05 -5.56 -17.37
CA CYS A 35 -14.28 -4.98 -16.84
C CYS A 35 -14.06 -4.36 -15.44
N PHE A 36 -13.30 -5.04 -14.57
CA PHE A 36 -12.97 -4.49 -13.26
C PHE A 36 -12.14 -3.21 -13.40
N GLN A 37 -11.14 -3.21 -14.28
CA GLN A 37 -10.28 -2.05 -14.52
C GLN A 37 -11.06 -0.88 -15.12
N ALA A 38 -11.90 -1.13 -16.15
CA ALA A 38 -12.71 -0.11 -16.81
C ALA A 38 -13.72 0.57 -15.87
N ARG A 39 -14.15 -0.13 -14.83
CA ARG A 39 -15.11 0.37 -13.83
C ARG A 39 -14.48 0.74 -12.50
N GLU A 40 -13.16 0.80 -12.44
CA GLU A 40 -12.39 1.10 -11.22
C GLU A 40 -12.79 0.20 -10.02
N LEU A 41 -13.13 -1.07 -10.30
CA LEU A 41 -13.47 -2.04 -9.26
C LEU A 41 -12.21 -2.58 -8.61
N ILE A 42 -12.21 -2.61 -7.29
CA ILE A 42 -11.13 -3.13 -6.47
C ILE A 42 -11.58 -4.46 -5.88
N ASP A 43 -10.91 -5.54 -6.25
CA ASP A 43 -11.13 -6.84 -5.65
C ASP A 43 -10.46 -6.91 -4.28
N LEU A 44 -11.28 -7.12 -3.25
CA LEU A 44 -10.83 -7.31 -1.89
C LEU A 44 -10.37 -8.75 -1.70
N ARG A 45 -9.15 -9.09 -2.15
CA ARG A 45 -8.60 -10.45 -2.02
C ARG A 45 -8.81 -11.01 -0.63
N ALA A 46 -9.28 -12.26 -0.59
CA ALA A 46 -9.58 -12.93 0.66
C ALA A 46 -8.37 -13.68 1.22
N PHE A 47 -8.30 -13.75 2.55
CA PHE A 47 -7.45 -14.69 3.28
C PHE A 47 -8.18 -16.01 3.50
N GLY A 48 -7.46 -17.06 3.87
CA GLY A 48 -8.02 -18.39 4.13
C GLY A 48 -8.00 -19.28 2.89
N SER A 49 -9.07 -20.00 2.63
CA SER A 49 -9.14 -20.92 1.48
C SER A 49 -8.91 -20.18 0.16
N ARG A 50 -7.97 -20.68 -0.63
CA ARG A 50 -7.67 -20.14 -1.97
C ARG A 50 -8.84 -20.24 -2.93
N PHE A 51 -9.61 -21.33 -2.82
CA PHE A 51 -10.76 -21.64 -3.67
C PHE A 51 -12.04 -21.52 -2.87
N THR A 52 -13.01 -20.78 -3.40
CA THR A 52 -14.29 -20.56 -2.74
C THR A 52 -15.33 -21.60 -3.12
N TRP A 53 -15.13 -22.32 -4.24
CA TRP A 53 -16.04 -23.33 -4.76
C TRP A 53 -15.31 -24.62 -5.13
N THR A 54 -16.04 -25.75 -5.05
CA THR A 54 -15.58 -27.06 -5.50
C THR A 54 -16.74 -27.89 -6.03
N ASN A 55 -16.50 -28.72 -7.06
CA ASN A 55 -17.46 -29.69 -7.54
C ASN A 55 -17.58 -30.95 -6.65
N LYS A 56 -16.83 -31.04 -5.58
CA LYS A 56 -16.79 -32.17 -4.61
C LYS A 56 -16.47 -33.53 -5.22
N GLN A 57 -15.94 -33.59 -6.44
CA GLN A 57 -15.52 -34.85 -7.02
C GLN A 57 -14.13 -35.25 -6.49
N HIS A 58 -13.76 -36.51 -6.64
CA HIS A 58 -12.51 -37.06 -6.20
C HIS A 58 -11.57 -37.39 -7.37
N GLY A 59 -10.29 -37.49 -7.09
CA GLY A 59 -9.27 -37.87 -8.10
C GLY A 59 -9.11 -36.85 -9.21
N GLY A 60 -8.91 -37.29 -10.44
CA GLY A 60 -8.65 -36.43 -11.61
C GLY A 60 -9.81 -35.53 -12.05
N ASN A 61 -11.01 -35.77 -11.50
CA ASN A 61 -12.22 -34.99 -11.82
C ASN A 61 -12.46 -33.82 -10.81
N LEU A 62 -11.58 -33.62 -9.84
CA LEU A 62 -11.70 -32.53 -8.88
C LEU A 62 -11.52 -31.18 -9.57
N VAL A 63 -12.50 -30.31 -9.43
CA VAL A 63 -12.46 -28.91 -9.88
C VAL A 63 -12.66 -28.00 -8.69
N MET A 64 -11.75 -27.07 -8.48
CA MET A 64 -11.87 -26.01 -7.48
C MET A 64 -11.64 -24.64 -8.13
N LYS A 65 -12.43 -23.64 -7.73
CA LYS A 65 -12.36 -22.28 -8.30
C LYS A 65 -12.57 -21.22 -7.24
N CYS A 66 -12.00 -20.01 -7.47
CA CYS A 66 -12.31 -18.81 -6.71
C CYS A 66 -13.39 -18.02 -7.47
N LEU A 67 -14.65 -18.20 -7.07
CA LEU A 67 -15.82 -17.60 -7.73
C LEU A 67 -16.45 -16.48 -6.91
N ASP A 68 -16.43 -16.61 -5.58
CA ASP A 68 -17.01 -15.63 -4.66
C ASP A 68 -16.02 -14.47 -4.44
N ARG A 69 -16.49 -13.24 -4.63
CA ARG A 69 -15.66 -12.04 -4.53
C ARG A 69 -16.34 -10.95 -3.74
N ALA A 70 -15.51 -10.13 -3.12
CA ALA A 70 -15.90 -8.87 -2.55
C ALA A 70 -15.25 -7.74 -3.37
N LEU A 71 -16.06 -7.05 -4.16
CA LEU A 71 -15.64 -5.93 -5.00
C LEU A 71 -16.07 -4.61 -4.39
N THR A 72 -15.24 -3.60 -4.49
CA THR A 72 -15.53 -2.29 -3.94
C THR A 72 -15.05 -1.18 -4.85
N ASN A 73 -15.52 0.04 -4.60
CA ASN A 73 -15.00 1.24 -5.22
C ASN A 73 -14.03 1.99 -4.30
N MET A 74 -13.29 2.94 -4.87
CA MET A 74 -12.34 3.79 -4.16
C MET A 74 -12.93 4.52 -2.94
N PRO A 75 -14.11 5.16 -3.03
CA PRO A 75 -14.69 5.83 -1.87
C PRO A 75 -14.91 4.89 -0.67
N TRP A 76 -15.29 3.64 -0.91
CA TRP A 76 -15.44 2.65 0.14
C TRP A 76 -14.09 2.26 0.76
N MET A 77 -13.06 2.05 -0.07
CA MET A 77 -11.69 1.75 0.41
C MET A 77 -11.10 2.86 1.26
N LEU A 78 -11.45 4.11 0.97
CA LEU A 78 -11.01 5.26 1.78
C LEU A 78 -11.72 5.31 3.14
N LEU A 79 -12.98 4.88 3.22
CA LEU A 79 -13.72 4.78 4.49
C LEU A 79 -13.23 3.61 5.34
N PHE A 80 -12.90 2.48 4.71
CA PHE A 80 -12.51 1.24 5.37
C PHE A 80 -11.13 0.74 4.89
N PRO A 81 -10.04 1.49 5.10
CA PRO A 81 -8.73 1.18 4.56
C PRO A 81 -8.12 -0.10 5.12
N GLU A 82 -8.53 -0.51 6.31
CA GLU A 82 -8.06 -1.72 6.99
C GLU A 82 -9.02 -2.92 6.82
N ALA A 83 -10.10 -2.76 6.06
CA ALA A 83 -11.05 -3.84 5.84
C ALA A 83 -10.40 -5.03 5.12
N PHE A 84 -10.75 -6.23 5.51
CA PHE A 84 -10.28 -7.46 4.88
C PHE A 84 -11.38 -8.51 4.76
N VAL A 85 -11.15 -9.46 3.87
CA VAL A 85 -12.06 -10.56 3.57
C VAL A 85 -11.40 -11.87 4.00
N THR A 86 -12.19 -12.78 4.56
CA THR A 86 -11.73 -14.12 4.92
C THR A 86 -12.69 -15.15 4.34
N ASN A 87 -12.16 -16.10 3.58
CA ASN A 87 -12.89 -17.29 3.16
C ASN A 87 -12.88 -18.29 4.31
N LEU A 88 -14.02 -18.52 4.93
CA LEU A 88 -14.17 -19.46 6.02
C LEU A 88 -14.17 -20.91 5.49
N PRO A 89 -13.88 -21.91 6.35
CA PRO A 89 -13.98 -23.30 5.96
C PRO A 89 -15.38 -23.69 5.48
N ARG A 90 -15.43 -24.50 4.45
CA ARG A 90 -16.70 -25.11 3.98
C ARG A 90 -17.18 -26.13 4.97
N THR A 91 -18.28 -25.84 5.63
CA THR A 91 -18.95 -26.78 6.55
C THR A 91 -20.18 -27.42 5.91
N ARG A 92 -20.82 -26.70 5.00
CA ARG A 92 -21.99 -27.18 4.25
C ARG A 92 -21.93 -26.61 2.83
N GLY A 93 -22.52 -27.35 1.85
CA GLY A 93 -22.53 -26.88 0.46
C GLY A 93 -21.17 -27.00 -0.23
N ASP A 94 -21.06 -26.44 -1.42
CA ASP A 94 -19.92 -26.44 -2.34
C ASP A 94 -19.16 -25.10 -2.34
N HIS A 95 -19.71 -24.03 -1.70
CA HIS A 95 -19.10 -22.73 -1.52
C HIS A 95 -18.54 -22.52 -0.11
N CYS A 96 -17.50 -21.67 0.01
CA CYS A 96 -17.01 -21.15 1.27
C CYS A 96 -17.81 -19.91 1.69
N PRO A 97 -18.21 -19.78 2.96
CA PRO A 97 -18.71 -18.51 3.46
C PRO A 97 -17.64 -17.42 3.38
N VAL A 98 -18.02 -16.23 2.95
CA VAL A 98 -17.15 -15.05 2.83
C VAL A 98 -17.45 -14.08 3.97
N LEU A 99 -16.48 -13.91 4.87
CA LEU A 99 -16.57 -12.98 6.00
C LEU A 99 -15.85 -11.68 5.66
N ILE A 100 -16.52 -10.53 5.86
CA ILE A 100 -15.94 -9.21 5.66
C ILE A 100 -15.78 -8.54 7.01
N ASN A 101 -14.53 -8.20 7.34
CA ASN A 101 -14.20 -7.42 8.52
C ASN A 101 -13.87 -5.99 8.09
N ILE A 102 -14.74 -5.04 8.43
CA ILE A 102 -14.59 -3.63 8.06
C ILE A 102 -13.69 -2.86 9.02
N LYS A 103 -13.53 -3.33 10.27
CA LYS A 103 -12.72 -2.65 11.28
C LYS A 103 -11.21 -2.93 11.14
N GLY A 104 -10.86 -4.00 10.44
CA GLY A 104 -9.48 -4.42 10.32
C GLY A 104 -8.86 -4.89 11.65
N LEU A 105 -7.56 -5.09 11.64
CA LEU A 105 -6.76 -5.24 12.86
C LEU A 105 -6.28 -3.85 13.29
N PRO A 106 -6.11 -3.62 14.60
CA PRO A 106 -5.64 -2.32 15.08
C PRO A 106 -4.30 -1.96 14.41
N PRO A 107 -4.11 -0.70 14.00
CA PRO A 107 -2.84 -0.27 13.41
C PRO A 107 -1.72 -0.44 14.45
N PRO A 108 -0.49 -0.75 14.01
CA PRO A 108 0.65 -0.80 14.91
C PRO A 108 0.82 0.54 15.63
N SER A 109 1.26 0.49 16.90
CA SER A 109 1.48 1.71 17.69
C SER A 109 2.42 2.68 16.96
N LYS A 110 2.26 3.98 17.19
CA LYS A 110 3.11 5.00 16.55
C LYS A 110 4.61 4.78 16.87
N GLU A 111 4.90 4.27 18.06
CA GLU A 111 6.26 3.99 18.56
C GLU A 111 6.94 2.84 17.82
N SER A 112 6.18 1.87 17.31
CA SER A 112 6.74 0.73 16.57
C SER A 112 7.01 1.02 15.09
N ARG A 113 6.74 2.25 14.62
CA ARG A 113 6.96 2.61 13.20
C ARG A 113 8.41 3.01 13.00
N SER A 114 9.11 2.27 12.14
CA SER A 114 10.45 2.66 11.69
C SER A 114 10.42 4.02 10.99
N PHE A 115 11.50 4.77 11.14
CA PHE A 115 11.71 6.02 10.40
C PHE A 115 11.64 5.76 8.89
N ARG A 116 10.98 6.65 8.18
CA ARG A 116 10.91 6.65 6.71
C ARG A 116 11.16 8.04 6.21
N PHE A 117 12.15 8.18 5.35
CA PHE A 117 12.40 9.40 4.61
C PHE A 117 11.21 9.72 3.69
N GLU A 118 10.77 10.97 3.64
CA GLU A 118 9.71 11.42 2.73
C GLU A 118 10.30 12.27 1.60
N ALA A 119 10.15 11.81 0.35
CA ALA A 119 10.67 12.52 -0.83
C ALA A 119 10.12 13.96 -0.96
N ALA A 120 8.93 14.22 -0.42
CA ALA A 120 8.33 15.54 -0.38
C ALA A 120 9.19 16.58 0.39
N TRP A 121 10.04 16.16 1.33
CA TRP A 121 10.94 17.06 2.07
C TRP A 121 11.98 17.72 1.17
N LEU A 122 12.42 17.05 0.09
CA LEU A 122 13.38 17.60 -0.88
C LEU A 122 12.87 18.84 -1.59
N SER A 123 11.56 19.06 -1.64
CA SER A 123 10.97 20.26 -2.23
C SER A 123 11.03 21.50 -1.33
N HIS A 124 11.42 21.34 -0.06
CA HIS A 124 11.47 22.46 0.87
C HIS A 124 12.87 23.12 0.85
N PRO A 125 12.96 24.47 0.69
CA PRO A 125 14.24 25.15 0.51
C PRO A 125 15.22 24.93 1.67
N ASN A 126 14.72 24.80 2.91
CA ASN A 126 15.55 24.64 4.09
C ASN A 126 15.99 23.19 4.35
N PHE A 127 15.49 22.21 3.57
CA PHE A 127 15.80 20.80 3.85
C PHE A 127 17.29 20.49 3.71
N ARG A 128 17.93 21.06 2.69
CA ARG A 128 19.38 20.88 2.48
C ARG A 128 20.20 21.35 3.70
N THR A 129 19.85 22.50 4.25
CA THR A 129 20.52 23.04 5.45
C THR A 129 20.31 22.11 6.67
N VAL A 130 19.14 21.49 6.79
CA VAL A 130 18.86 20.52 7.86
C VAL A 130 19.72 19.26 7.69
N LEU A 131 19.87 18.78 6.46
CA LEU A 131 20.71 17.63 6.13
C LEU A 131 22.18 17.94 6.45
N GLU A 132 22.72 19.07 5.98
CA GLU A 132 24.11 19.47 6.19
C GLU A 132 24.46 19.65 7.68
N LYS A 133 23.53 20.21 8.47
CA LYS A 133 23.73 20.36 9.93
C LYS A 133 23.65 19.05 10.70
N ALA A 134 22.81 18.13 10.24
CA ALA A 134 22.58 16.86 10.92
C ALA A 134 23.61 15.79 10.55
N TRP A 135 24.28 15.95 9.40
CA TRP A 135 25.27 15.01 8.89
C TRP A 135 26.67 15.37 9.38
N ASN A 136 27.20 14.56 10.28
CA ASN A 136 28.55 14.76 10.81
C ASN A 136 29.51 13.80 10.08
N GLU A 137 30.41 14.35 9.27
CA GLU A 137 31.38 13.60 8.46
C GLU A 137 32.39 12.78 9.27
N GLY A 138 32.63 13.14 10.55
CA GLY A 138 33.54 12.41 11.43
C GLY A 138 32.89 11.27 12.24
N ALA A 139 31.59 11.07 12.14
CA ALA A 139 30.86 10.06 12.91
C ALA A 139 30.72 8.73 12.15
N SER A 140 30.48 7.65 12.90
CA SER A 140 30.08 6.40 12.26
C SER A 140 28.77 6.59 11.47
N LEU A 141 28.57 5.81 10.40
CA LEU A 141 27.37 5.87 9.57
C LEU A 141 26.08 5.73 10.40
N GLU A 142 26.07 4.83 11.37
CA GLU A 142 24.94 4.62 12.27
C GLU A 142 24.63 5.87 13.11
N SER A 143 25.67 6.51 13.67
CA SER A 143 25.52 7.75 14.45
C SER A 143 25.01 8.89 13.57
N ALA A 144 25.53 9.03 12.34
CA ALA A 144 25.09 10.04 11.39
C ALA A 144 23.61 9.86 11.01
N ILE A 145 23.18 8.61 10.73
CA ILE A 145 21.77 8.28 10.43
C ILE A 145 20.87 8.58 11.63
N ASN A 146 21.28 8.27 12.84
CA ASN A 146 20.49 8.53 14.04
C ASN A 146 20.34 10.04 14.28
N SER A 147 21.43 10.81 14.19
CA SER A 147 21.41 12.27 14.30
C SER A 147 20.50 12.90 13.25
N PHE A 148 20.64 12.49 12.00
CA PHE A 148 19.78 12.93 10.90
C PHE A 148 18.30 12.59 11.17
N THR A 149 18.01 11.37 11.62
CA THR A 149 16.64 10.92 11.92
C THR A 149 15.97 11.79 12.98
N ILE A 150 16.69 12.13 14.05
CA ILE A 150 16.18 12.98 15.13
C ILE A 150 15.93 14.40 14.60
N SER A 151 16.93 14.99 13.94
CA SER A 151 16.86 16.36 13.43
C SER A 151 15.73 16.54 12.39
N VAL A 152 15.57 15.59 11.49
CA VAL A 152 14.52 15.64 10.46
C VAL A 152 13.13 15.42 11.07
N LYS A 153 12.98 14.54 12.05
CA LYS A 153 11.69 14.39 12.77
C LYS A 153 11.27 15.68 13.45
N GLN A 154 12.19 16.35 14.14
CA GLN A 154 11.93 17.64 14.79
C GLN A 154 11.59 18.71 13.75
N TRP A 155 12.42 18.88 12.73
CA TRP A 155 12.18 19.82 11.64
C TRP A 155 10.84 19.58 10.92
N ASN A 156 10.49 18.31 10.69
CA ASN A 156 9.21 17.97 10.09
C ASN A 156 8.02 18.41 10.94
N GLN A 157 8.13 18.31 12.27
CA GLN A 157 7.07 18.76 13.18
C GLN A 157 6.96 20.29 13.24
N GLU A 158 8.10 21.00 13.28
CA GLU A 158 8.16 22.45 13.55
C GLU A 158 8.02 23.29 12.26
N VAL A 159 8.60 22.83 11.16
CA VAL A 159 8.77 23.61 9.93
C VAL A 159 7.96 23.08 8.77
N PHE A 160 8.17 21.81 8.39
CA PHE A 160 7.51 21.24 7.20
C PHE A 160 6.01 21.02 7.46
N GLY A 161 5.69 20.41 8.57
CA GLY A 161 4.33 20.19 9.05
C GLY A 161 3.54 19.14 8.24
N ASP A 162 2.26 19.04 8.57
CA ASP A 162 1.34 18.09 7.93
C ASP A 162 0.82 18.65 6.59
N ILE A 163 1.13 17.96 5.50
CA ILE A 163 0.73 18.31 4.13
C ILE A 163 -0.79 18.47 4.01
N PHE A 164 -1.57 17.58 4.64
CA PHE A 164 -3.04 17.61 4.52
C PHE A 164 -3.65 18.78 5.28
N LYS A 165 -3.13 19.11 6.46
CA LYS A 165 -3.58 20.28 7.23
C LYS A 165 -3.22 21.59 6.51
N ARG A 166 -2.01 21.65 5.90
CA ARG A 166 -1.58 22.80 5.10
C ARG A 166 -2.47 23.00 3.87
N LYS A 167 -2.80 21.92 3.18
CA LYS A 167 -3.70 21.91 2.03
C LYS A 167 -5.09 22.48 2.41
N GLN A 168 -5.69 21.98 3.48
CA GLN A 168 -7.00 22.45 3.95
C GLN A 168 -6.97 23.92 4.34
N ARG A 169 -5.94 24.37 5.07
CA ARG A 169 -5.79 25.77 5.47
C ARG A 169 -5.67 26.70 4.26
N LEU A 170 -4.81 26.35 3.29
CA LEU A 170 -4.65 27.15 2.06
C LEU A 170 -5.93 27.22 1.26
N LEU A 171 -6.67 26.12 1.13
CA LEU A 171 -7.95 26.10 0.45
C LEU A 171 -8.96 27.02 1.14
N ALA A 172 -9.06 26.99 2.46
CA ALA A 172 -9.93 27.89 3.21
C ALA A 172 -9.56 29.37 3.04
N GLN A 173 -8.25 29.68 2.99
CA GLN A 173 -7.75 31.03 2.73
C GLN A 173 -8.10 31.49 1.31
N ILE A 174 -7.96 30.64 0.29
CA ILE A 174 -8.34 30.97 -1.09
C ILE A 174 -9.83 31.27 -1.16
N ILE A 175 -10.69 30.42 -0.58
CA ILE A 175 -12.15 30.64 -0.55
C ILE A 175 -12.48 31.96 0.12
N GLY A 176 -11.86 32.27 1.27
CA GLY A 176 -12.06 33.54 1.96
C GLY A 176 -11.64 34.75 1.13
N THR A 177 -10.46 34.68 0.48
CA THR A 177 -9.96 35.76 -0.40
C THR A 177 -10.88 35.98 -1.59
N GLN A 178 -11.34 34.91 -2.24
CA GLN A 178 -12.27 35.01 -3.38
C GLN A 178 -13.60 35.66 -2.97
N LYS A 179 -14.12 35.30 -1.79
CA LYS A 179 -15.34 35.96 -1.27
C LYS A 179 -15.15 37.46 -1.00
N GLU A 180 -13.97 37.85 -0.51
CA GLU A 180 -13.67 39.28 -0.33
C GLU A 180 -13.50 40.00 -1.68
N ILE A 181 -12.94 39.37 -2.69
CA ILE A 181 -12.86 39.91 -4.05
C ILE A 181 -14.25 40.14 -4.65
N GLU A 182 -15.20 39.21 -4.42
CA GLU A 182 -16.59 39.35 -4.85
C GLU A 182 -17.29 40.57 -4.18
N ASN A 183 -16.99 40.80 -2.91
CA ASN A 183 -17.57 41.91 -2.15
C ASN A 183 -16.93 43.27 -2.47
N CYS A 184 -15.60 43.31 -2.56
CA CYS A 184 -14.83 44.53 -2.78
C CYS A 184 -13.53 44.20 -3.54
N PRO A 185 -13.55 44.22 -4.87
CA PRO A 185 -12.39 43.89 -5.71
C PRO A 185 -11.28 44.91 -5.54
N GLN A 186 -10.14 44.49 -4.96
CA GLN A 186 -8.97 45.35 -4.80
C GLN A 186 -7.72 44.65 -5.35
N PRO A 187 -6.76 45.41 -5.97
CA PRO A 187 -5.57 44.83 -6.59
C PRO A 187 -4.72 43.95 -5.68
N PHE A 188 -4.62 44.27 -4.40
CA PHE A 188 -3.85 43.46 -3.43
C PHE A 188 -4.51 42.09 -3.15
N LEU A 189 -5.85 41.97 -3.24
CA LEU A 189 -6.56 40.71 -3.04
C LEU A 189 -6.27 39.73 -4.18
N PHE A 190 -6.21 40.24 -5.43
CA PHE A 190 -5.81 39.38 -6.55
C PHE A 190 -4.35 38.92 -6.44
N ALA A 191 -3.44 39.81 -6.00
CA ALA A 191 -2.06 39.44 -5.75
C ALA A 191 -1.92 38.45 -4.59
N LEU A 192 -2.79 38.53 -3.58
CA LEU A 192 -2.87 37.56 -2.47
C LEU A 192 -3.39 36.21 -2.96
N GLU A 193 -4.46 36.21 -3.74
CA GLU A 193 -5.03 34.99 -4.35
C GLU A 193 -3.97 34.24 -5.17
N ASP A 194 -3.25 34.93 -6.06
CA ASP A 194 -2.19 34.35 -6.86
C ASP A 194 -1.10 33.68 -6.02
N ARG A 195 -0.69 34.31 -4.92
CA ARG A 195 0.29 33.76 -3.97
C ARG A 195 -0.25 32.52 -3.27
N LEU A 196 -1.51 32.53 -2.83
CA LEU A 196 -2.16 31.40 -2.17
C LEU A 196 -2.32 30.23 -3.13
N ILE A 197 -2.72 30.48 -4.39
CA ILE A 197 -2.83 29.45 -5.43
C ILE A 197 -1.48 28.82 -5.74
N LYS A 198 -0.40 29.60 -5.86
CA LYS A 198 0.96 29.08 -6.03
C LYS A 198 1.38 28.19 -4.85
N SER A 199 1.12 28.63 -3.63
CA SER A 199 1.41 27.86 -2.41
C SER A 199 0.58 26.57 -2.33
N TYR A 200 -0.68 26.63 -2.70
CA TYR A 200 -1.57 25.48 -2.77
C TYR A 200 -1.09 24.44 -3.80
N ASN A 201 -0.68 24.90 -4.98
CA ASN A 201 -0.11 24.04 -6.03
C ASN A 201 1.20 23.37 -5.57
N ALA A 202 2.06 24.07 -4.82
CA ALA A 202 3.27 23.48 -4.25
C ALA A 202 2.92 22.35 -3.25
N VAL A 203 1.90 22.55 -2.40
CA VAL A 203 1.43 21.51 -1.46
C VAL A 203 0.82 20.32 -2.20
N LEU A 204 0.09 20.54 -3.28
CA LEU A 204 -0.44 19.46 -4.11
C LEU A 204 0.67 18.62 -4.75
N ASN A 205 1.77 19.23 -5.20
CA ASN A 205 2.93 18.52 -5.71
C ASN A 205 3.61 17.69 -4.60
N GLN A 206 3.69 18.22 -3.37
CA GLN A 206 4.20 17.48 -2.21
C GLN A 206 3.31 16.27 -1.87
N GLU A 207 1.99 16.42 -1.94
CA GLU A 207 1.03 15.33 -1.74
C GLU A 207 1.21 14.24 -2.79
N GLU A 208 1.41 14.61 -4.06
CA GLU A 208 1.65 13.68 -5.15
C GLU A 208 2.94 12.89 -4.93
N LEU A 209 4.05 13.55 -4.61
CA LEU A 209 5.33 12.91 -4.28
C LEU A 209 5.21 11.93 -3.11
N LEU A 210 4.48 12.31 -2.06
CA LEU A 210 4.22 11.45 -0.91
C LEU A 210 3.50 10.15 -1.32
N TRP A 211 2.45 10.26 -2.14
CA TRP A 211 1.68 9.10 -2.57
C TRP A 211 2.42 8.27 -3.62
N LEU A 212 3.16 8.90 -4.52
CA LEU A 212 4.06 8.22 -5.47
C LEU A 212 5.06 7.34 -4.73
N GLN A 213 5.76 7.91 -3.75
CA GLN A 213 6.72 7.18 -2.92
C GLN A 213 6.05 6.03 -2.14
N LYS A 214 4.90 6.27 -1.50
CA LYS A 214 4.16 5.25 -0.74
C LYS A 214 3.63 4.13 -1.63
N SER A 215 3.23 4.44 -2.85
CA SER A 215 2.72 3.44 -3.80
C SER A 215 3.79 2.53 -4.35
N ARG A 216 5.08 2.93 -4.28
CA ARG A 216 6.21 2.21 -4.91
C ARG A 216 5.92 1.85 -6.37
N SER A 217 5.25 2.74 -7.08
CA SER A 217 4.88 2.55 -8.48
C SER A 217 5.78 3.39 -9.36
N ASN A 218 6.52 2.75 -10.27
CA ASN A 218 7.37 3.45 -11.24
C ASN A 218 6.59 3.90 -12.47
N TRP A 219 5.29 3.57 -12.54
CA TRP A 219 4.46 3.88 -13.69
C TRP A 219 3.66 5.14 -13.44
N VAL A 220 4.00 6.20 -14.18
CA VAL A 220 3.28 7.48 -14.16
C VAL A 220 2.37 7.51 -15.38
N ARG A 221 1.06 7.60 -15.20
CA ARG A 221 0.14 7.95 -16.27
C ARG A 221 0.24 9.45 -16.50
N PHE A 222 0.57 9.86 -17.73
CA PHE A 222 0.63 11.24 -18.12
C PHE A 222 -0.79 11.89 -18.07
N GLY A 223 -0.88 13.07 -17.48
CA GLY A 223 -2.02 13.96 -17.64
C GLY A 223 -2.64 14.54 -16.37
N ASP A 224 -2.92 13.75 -15.36
CA ASP A 224 -3.49 14.21 -14.09
C ASP A 224 -2.59 13.94 -12.91
N ARG A 225 -2.73 14.74 -11.84
CA ARG A 225 -2.10 14.45 -10.56
C ARG A 225 -2.63 13.13 -10.00
N ASN A 226 -1.97 12.02 -10.29
CA ASN A 226 -2.39 10.65 -10.01
C ASN A 226 -2.45 10.29 -8.49
N THR A 227 -2.68 11.26 -7.60
CA THR A 227 -2.73 11.06 -6.15
C THR A 227 -3.74 9.98 -5.74
N ARG A 228 -4.90 9.96 -6.39
CA ARG A 228 -5.94 8.96 -6.12
C ARG A 228 -5.47 7.55 -6.51
N PHE A 229 -4.83 7.40 -7.67
CA PHE A 229 -4.25 6.15 -8.13
C PHE A 229 -3.16 5.66 -7.18
N PHE A 230 -2.21 6.52 -6.82
CA PHE A 230 -1.12 6.16 -5.90
C PHE A 230 -1.62 5.83 -4.50
N HIS A 231 -2.62 6.54 -4.01
CA HIS A 231 -3.26 6.25 -2.73
C HIS A 231 -3.90 4.86 -2.74
N THR A 232 -4.68 4.52 -3.78
CA THR A 232 -5.28 3.20 -3.95
C THR A 232 -4.24 2.10 -3.99
N THR A 233 -3.25 2.29 -4.85
CA THR A 233 -2.16 1.32 -5.00
C THR A 233 -1.44 1.09 -3.67
N THR A 234 -1.24 2.14 -2.87
CA THR A 234 -0.65 2.05 -1.53
C THR A 234 -1.51 1.22 -0.59
N ILE A 235 -2.82 1.49 -0.55
CA ILE A 235 -3.76 0.74 0.31
C ILE A 235 -3.79 -0.74 -0.10
N VAL A 236 -3.92 -1.03 -1.39
CA VAL A 236 -3.97 -2.40 -1.92
C VAL A 236 -2.66 -3.15 -1.66
N LYS A 237 -1.49 -2.53 -1.93
CA LYS A 237 -0.19 -3.15 -1.65
C LYS A 237 0.03 -3.41 -0.16
N ARG A 238 -0.27 -2.43 0.69
CA ARG A 238 -0.14 -2.57 2.14
C ARG A 238 -0.98 -3.74 2.67
N ARG A 239 -2.19 -3.88 2.15
CA ARG A 239 -3.07 -4.98 2.47
C ARG A 239 -2.52 -6.33 2.02
N ASN A 240 -2.06 -6.43 0.76
CA ASN A 240 -1.55 -7.67 0.19
C ASN A 240 -0.23 -8.13 0.84
N GLN A 241 0.53 -7.21 1.43
CA GLN A 241 1.79 -7.50 2.12
C GLN A 241 1.62 -7.82 3.60
N ARG A 242 0.40 -7.81 4.13
CA ARG A 242 0.18 -8.11 5.54
C ARG A 242 0.26 -9.61 5.78
N THR A 243 1.20 -10.03 6.60
CA THR A 243 1.31 -11.40 7.08
C THR A 243 0.35 -11.59 8.25
N THR A 244 -0.61 -12.48 8.12
CA THR A 244 -1.63 -12.77 9.16
C THR A 244 -1.39 -14.07 9.86
N ALA A 245 -0.60 -14.98 9.27
CA ALA A 245 -0.23 -16.25 9.85
C ALA A 245 1.10 -16.74 9.26
N LEU A 246 1.90 -17.42 10.05
CA LEU A 246 3.07 -18.17 9.61
C LEU A 246 2.95 -19.61 10.10
N LYS A 247 3.47 -20.52 9.29
CA LYS A 247 3.51 -21.94 9.63
C LYS A 247 4.73 -22.22 10.51
N ILE A 248 4.50 -22.82 11.66
CA ILE A 248 5.56 -23.21 12.60
C ILE A 248 6.12 -24.58 12.22
N THR A 249 7.30 -24.91 12.74
CA THR A 249 8.03 -26.15 12.47
C THR A 249 7.23 -27.43 12.76
N ASN A 250 6.29 -27.39 13.69
CA ASN A 250 5.37 -28.48 14.01
C ASN A 250 4.11 -28.55 13.11
N ASN A 251 4.13 -27.87 11.98
CA ASN A 251 3.04 -27.83 11.00
C ASN A 251 1.77 -27.09 11.46
N SER A 252 1.76 -26.43 12.62
CA SER A 252 0.67 -25.57 13.10
C SER A 252 0.81 -24.13 12.59
N TRP A 253 -0.29 -23.38 12.60
CA TRP A 253 -0.30 -21.96 12.18
C TRP A 253 -0.26 -21.06 13.39
N CYS A 254 0.74 -20.17 13.46
CA CYS A 254 0.76 -19.07 14.39
C CYS A 254 0.02 -17.86 13.81
N THR A 255 -0.92 -17.30 14.58
CA THR A 255 -1.71 -16.12 14.22
C THR A 255 -1.56 -14.97 15.21
N ASP A 256 -0.89 -15.21 16.35
CA ASP A 256 -0.64 -14.18 17.35
C ASP A 256 0.35 -13.13 16.81
N PRO A 257 -0.01 -11.83 16.80
CA PRO A 257 0.84 -10.78 16.23
C PRO A 257 2.19 -10.60 16.94
N LYS A 258 2.29 -10.91 18.23
CA LYS A 258 3.56 -10.82 18.98
C LYS A 258 4.46 -11.97 18.61
N GLU A 259 3.95 -13.19 18.68
CA GLU A 259 4.69 -14.39 18.30
C GLU A 259 5.17 -14.33 16.84
N LEU A 260 4.30 -13.88 15.92
CA LEU A 260 4.67 -13.66 14.52
C LEU A 260 5.84 -12.69 14.36
N ARG A 261 5.82 -11.60 15.12
CA ARG A 261 6.90 -10.61 15.08
C ARG A 261 8.20 -11.19 15.63
N ASP A 262 8.14 -11.88 16.76
CA ASP A 262 9.31 -12.43 17.42
C ASP A 262 9.95 -13.54 16.56
N MET A 263 9.14 -14.40 15.95
CA MET A 263 9.60 -15.41 14.99
C MET A 263 10.33 -14.80 13.79
N VAL A 264 9.77 -13.74 13.20
CA VAL A 264 10.39 -13.06 12.05
C VAL A 264 11.69 -12.39 12.46
N VAL A 265 11.72 -11.72 13.59
CA VAL A 265 12.94 -11.07 14.12
C VAL A 265 14.03 -12.11 14.38
N GLU A 266 13.71 -13.23 15.00
CA GLU A 266 14.68 -14.29 15.31
C GLU A 266 15.22 -14.94 14.05
N TYR A 267 14.34 -15.27 13.08
CA TYR A 267 14.76 -15.80 11.78
C TYR A 267 15.77 -14.88 11.07
N PHE A 268 15.52 -13.59 11.03
CA PHE A 268 16.45 -12.66 10.38
C PHE A 268 17.73 -12.44 11.20
N LYS A 269 17.68 -12.49 12.52
CA LYS A 269 18.90 -12.46 13.35
C LYS A 269 19.79 -13.65 13.05
N GLU A 270 19.24 -14.86 13.03
CA GLU A 270 19.98 -16.06 12.69
C GLU A 270 20.55 -16.01 11.27
N LEU A 271 19.72 -15.57 10.30
CA LEU A 271 20.14 -15.43 8.90
C LEU A 271 21.31 -14.47 8.71
N TYR A 272 21.32 -13.33 9.41
CA TYR A 272 22.39 -12.34 9.28
C TYR A 272 23.59 -12.57 10.22
N GLN A 273 23.47 -13.44 11.20
CA GLN A 273 24.58 -13.88 12.06
C GLN A 273 25.30 -15.11 11.49
N ALA A 274 24.69 -15.81 10.54
CA ALA A 274 25.35 -16.92 9.87
C ALA A 274 26.62 -16.40 9.18
N PRO A 275 27.79 -17.08 9.35
CA PRO A 275 29.00 -16.68 8.65
C PRO A 275 28.74 -16.70 7.15
N ILE A 276 29.09 -15.59 6.48
CA ILE A 276 29.00 -15.51 5.02
C ILE A 276 29.93 -16.58 4.48
N VAL A 277 29.39 -17.71 4.07
CA VAL A 277 30.12 -18.67 3.23
C VAL A 277 30.29 -17.93 1.91
N ILE A 278 31.44 -17.31 1.73
CA ILE A 278 31.84 -16.74 0.43
C ILE A 278 31.93 -17.95 -0.50
N ALA A 279 30.89 -18.19 -1.27
CA ALA A 279 30.94 -19.15 -2.35
C ALA A 279 32.11 -18.74 -3.24
N ASP A 280 33.00 -19.68 -3.52
CA ASP A 280 34.17 -19.48 -4.40
C ASP A 280 33.70 -18.72 -5.66
N PRO A 281 34.30 -17.57 -6.01
CA PRO A 281 33.89 -16.78 -7.18
C PRO A 281 33.82 -17.60 -8.50
N THR A 282 34.49 -18.71 -8.56
CA THR A 282 34.45 -19.65 -9.70
C THR A 282 33.09 -20.33 -9.86
N SER A 283 32.34 -20.59 -8.76
CA SER A 283 31.02 -21.23 -8.80
C SER A 283 29.91 -20.28 -9.29
N VAL A 284 30.09 -18.97 -9.11
CA VAL A 284 29.12 -17.96 -9.57
C VAL A 284 29.26 -17.71 -11.08
N MET A 285 30.46 -17.84 -11.63
CA MET A 285 30.73 -17.70 -13.08
C MET A 285 30.17 -18.86 -13.88
N ASP A 286 30.11 -20.06 -13.33
CA ASP A 286 29.52 -21.24 -14.00
C ASP A 286 28.00 -21.17 -14.07
N PHE A 287 27.35 -20.52 -13.06
CA PHE A 287 25.90 -20.31 -13.07
C PHE A 287 25.45 -19.26 -14.13
N LEU A 288 26.30 -18.27 -14.42
CA LEU A 288 26.04 -17.22 -15.41
C LEU A 288 26.36 -17.65 -16.86
N ARG A 289 27.09 -18.78 -17.06
CA ARG A 289 27.40 -19.32 -18.38
C ARG A 289 26.40 -20.35 -18.92
N ASN A 290 25.54 -20.89 -18.05
CA ASN A 290 24.55 -21.93 -18.36
C ASN A 290 23.09 -21.50 -18.21
N GLY A 291 22.80 -20.19 -18.09
CA GLY A 291 21.45 -19.59 -17.96
C GLY A 291 21.00 -18.88 -19.23
#